data_c70e50032450038ea628177ac3cf969d
#
_entry.id   c70e50032450038ea628177ac3cf969d
#
_cell.length_a   1.000
_cell.length_b   1.000
_cell.length_c   1.000
_cell.angle_alpha   90.00
_cell.angle_beta   90.00
_cell.angle_gamma   90.00
#
_symmetry.space_group_name_H-M   'P 1'
#
loop_
_entity.id
_entity.type
_entity.pdbx_description
1 polymer ?
#
loop_
_entity_poly.entity_id
_entity_poly.type
_entity_poly.pdbx_seq_one_letter_code
_entity_poly.pdbx_strand_id
1 'polypeptide(L)'
;WISKLAPLWPGPLSVVLPRGMAIAQNVSAGGSSVALRIPNHPVALELLKAFNGPIAAPSANPSNYVSPTTAQHVRDGLGERVDSVLDGGPCAVGLESTVVSLLQETPKVLRPGAITIEMLEAILGTRVEGPSSQKAVEGLTLHSPGLLAKHYSPRTKVVLRSSLSDFSQLPPRIGVLLFSSWKPQFPTVKTVALSSCGDLEEVAARLFGALRELDDAGLDLIVSDECE
;
A
#
# COMPACT_ATOMS: atom_id res chain seq x y z
N TRP A 1 13.99 -5.18 20.34
CA TRP A 1 12.80 -5.41 19.51
C TRP A 1 13.11 -6.21 18.23
N ILE A 2 14.19 -5.93 17.52
CA ILE A 2 14.53 -6.55 16.22
C ILE A 2 14.53 -8.08 16.31
N SER A 3 15.17 -8.66 17.33
CA SER A 3 15.21 -10.12 17.50
C SER A 3 13.82 -10.75 17.67
N LYS A 4 12.89 -10.04 18.30
CA LYS A 4 11.49 -10.48 18.44
C LYS A 4 10.71 -10.38 17.13
N LEU A 5 11.00 -9.38 16.30
CA LEU A 5 10.35 -9.21 15.00
C LEU A 5 10.95 -10.08 13.89
N ALA A 6 12.12 -10.67 14.10
CA ALA A 6 12.79 -11.52 13.11
C ALA A 6 11.92 -12.66 12.53
N PRO A 7 11.00 -13.31 13.27
CA PRO A 7 10.11 -14.32 12.71
C PRO A 7 9.12 -13.80 11.67
N LEU A 8 8.89 -12.47 11.58
CA LEU A 8 8.07 -11.85 10.54
C LEU A 8 8.84 -11.55 9.25
N TRP A 9 10.13 -11.88 9.20
CA TRP A 9 10.97 -11.79 8.02
C TRP A 9 11.48 -13.16 7.56
N PRO A 10 11.51 -13.39 6.24
CA PRO A 10 11.03 -12.54 5.14
C PRO A 10 9.51 -12.32 5.18
N GLY A 11 9.05 -11.08 4.93
CA GLY A 11 7.61 -10.80 5.06
C GLY A 11 7.19 -9.36 4.73
N PRO A 12 5.89 -9.07 4.95
CA PRO A 12 5.30 -7.77 4.68
C PRO A 12 5.46 -6.79 5.87
N LEU A 13 6.60 -6.81 6.55
CA LEU A 13 6.93 -5.89 7.64
C LEU A 13 8.12 -5.01 7.26
N SER A 14 7.98 -3.70 7.38
CA SER A 14 9.06 -2.72 7.34
C SER A 14 9.30 -2.15 8.74
N VAL A 15 10.55 -2.07 9.15
CA VAL A 15 10.94 -1.56 10.47
C VAL A 15 11.77 -0.31 10.30
N VAL A 16 11.35 0.79 10.94
CA VAL A 16 12.08 2.06 10.96
C VAL A 16 13.05 2.09 12.13
N LEU A 17 14.31 2.29 11.80
CA LEU A 17 15.45 2.30 12.73
C LEU A 17 16.30 3.56 12.55
N PRO A 18 17.15 3.92 13.52
CA PRO A 18 18.17 4.94 13.32
C PRO A 18 19.04 4.58 12.12
N ARG A 19 19.31 5.54 11.24
CA ARG A 19 20.15 5.36 10.06
C ARG A 19 21.62 5.24 10.47
N GLY A 20 22.23 4.11 10.16
CA GLY A 20 23.67 3.92 10.30
C GLY A 20 24.49 4.71 9.28
N MET A 21 25.77 4.95 9.56
CA MET A 21 26.67 5.71 8.68
C MET A 21 26.90 5.06 7.32
N ALA A 22 26.72 3.75 7.19
CA ALA A 22 26.86 3.02 5.94
C ALA A 22 25.72 3.29 4.92
N ILE A 23 24.60 3.90 5.38
CA ILE A 23 23.48 4.24 4.51
C ILE A 23 23.59 5.70 4.08
N ALA A 24 23.66 5.94 2.76
CA ALA A 24 23.76 7.27 2.20
C ALA A 24 22.57 8.18 2.60
N GLN A 25 22.83 9.46 2.83
CA GLN A 25 21.83 10.41 3.30
C GLN A 25 20.65 10.59 2.32
N ASN A 26 20.91 10.52 1.02
CA ASN A 26 19.87 10.66 0.00
C ASN A 26 18.83 9.52 0.04
N VAL A 27 19.20 8.31 0.53
CA VAL A 27 18.25 7.20 0.71
C VAL A 27 17.15 7.54 1.72
N SER A 28 17.46 8.33 2.73
CA SER A 28 16.53 8.77 3.77
C SER A 28 16.08 10.23 3.61
N ALA A 29 16.24 10.82 2.42
CA ALA A 29 15.97 12.25 2.17
C ALA A 29 16.61 13.18 3.22
N GLY A 30 17.82 12.86 3.70
CA GLY A 30 18.53 13.59 4.74
C GLY A 30 18.09 13.27 6.17
N GLY A 31 17.09 12.40 6.36
CA GLY A 31 16.58 12.00 7.68
C GLY A 31 17.58 11.15 8.48
N SER A 32 17.36 11.10 9.80
CA SER A 32 18.16 10.32 10.75
C SER A 32 17.71 8.86 10.90
N SER A 33 16.67 8.45 10.17
CA SER A 33 16.10 7.09 10.21
C SER A 33 15.97 6.48 8.84
N VAL A 34 15.83 5.16 8.78
CA VAL A 34 15.64 4.38 7.55
C VAL A 34 14.66 3.24 7.80
N ALA A 35 13.82 2.94 6.82
CA ALA A 35 12.95 1.78 6.83
C ALA A 35 13.66 0.59 6.17
N LEU A 36 13.69 -0.55 6.87
CA LEU A 36 14.29 -1.79 6.40
C LEU A 36 13.23 -2.89 6.27
N ARG A 37 13.34 -3.71 5.24
CA ARG A 37 12.49 -4.87 5.01
C ARG A 37 13.27 -6.01 4.37
N ILE A 38 12.93 -7.25 4.73
CA ILE A 38 13.33 -8.45 3.99
C ILE A 38 12.09 -8.96 3.26
N PRO A 39 12.04 -8.88 1.93
CA PRO A 39 10.85 -9.26 1.17
C PRO A 39 10.68 -10.80 1.15
N ASN A 40 9.44 -11.27 1.25
CA ASN A 40 9.11 -12.69 1.06
C ASN A 40 8.75 -12.94 -0.41
N HIS A 41 9.75 -12.90 -1.27
CA HIS A 41 9.56 -13.17 -2.70
C HIS A 41 10.83 -13.79 -3.28
N PRO A 42 10.76 -14.96 -3.94
CA PRO A 42 11.95 -15.70 -4.39
C PRO A 42 12.83 -14.87 -5.32
N VAL A 43 12.26 -14.24 -6.35
CA VAL A 43 13.01 -13.41 -7.30
C VAL A 43 13.70 -12.21 -6.62
N ALA A 44 13.01 -11.55 -5.67
CA ALA A 44 13.60 -10.43 -4.92
C ALA A 44 14.73 -10.90 -4.00
N LEU A 45 14.59 -12.06 -3.37
CA LEU A 45 15.64 -12.64 -2.51
C LEU A 45 16.86 -13.08 -3.34
N GLU A 46 16.66 -13.65 -4.51
CA GLU A 46 17.73 -14.00 -5.45
C GLU A 46 18.47 -12.75 -5.92
N LEU A 47 17.75 -11.69 -6.28
CA LEU A 47 18.35 -10.40 -6.64
C LEU A 47 19.20 -9.84 -5.50
N LEU A 48 18.69 -9.83 -4.26
CA LEU A 48 19.41 -9.35 -3.08
C LEU A 48 20.69 -10.17 -2.82
N LYS A 49 20.61 -11.50 -2.97
CA LYS A 49 21.77 -12.38 -2.85
C LYS A 49 22.83 -12.09 -3.94
N ALA A 50 22.38 -11.96 -5.20
CA ALA A 50 23.28 -11.68 -6.32
C ALA A 50 23.94 -10.29 -6.20
N PHE A 51 23.17 -9.28 -5.74
CA PHE A 51 23.67 -7.93 -5.51
C PHE A 51 24.57 -7.84 -4.28
N ASN A 52 24.43 -8.76 -3.34
CA ASN A 52 25.20 -8.84 -2.09
C ASN A 52 25.16 -7.55 -1.26
N GLY A 53 23.99 -6.92 -1.16
CA GLY A 53 23.84 -5.67 -0.42
C GLY A 53 22.38 -5.18 -0.35
N PRO A 54 22.12 -4.11 0.40
CA PRO A 54 20.79 -3.50 0.46
C PRO A 54 20.46 -2.76 -0.85
N ILE A 55 19.20 -2.78 -1.24
CA ILE A 55 18.68 -2.09 -2.42
C ILE A 55 17.63 -1.08 -1.96
N ALA A 56 17.72 0.18 -2.44
CA ALA A 56 16.67 1.17 -2.25
C ALA A 56 15.48 0.83 -3.14
N ALA A 57 14.31 0.63 -2.55
CA ALA A 57 13.12 0.14 -3.24
C ALA A 57 11.89 0.99 -2.94
N PRO A 58 11.70 2.13 -3.61
CA PRO A 58 10.44 2.88 -3.59
C PRO A 58 9.34 2.10 -4.32
N SER A 59 8.07 2.54 -4.19
CA SER A 59 6.99 2.00 -5.00
C SER A 59 7.19 2.35 -6.48
N ALA A 60 6.93 1.38 -7.37
CA ALA A 60 7.17 1.53 -8.81
C ALA A 60 5.94 2.10 -9.55
N ASN A 61 5.46 3.26 -9.12
CA ASN A 61 4.33 4.00 -9.70
C ASN A 61 4.62 5.50 -9.74
N PRO A 62 3.91 6.28 -10.57
CA PRO A 62 3.91 7.73 -10.47
C PRO A 62 3.48 8.17 -9.07
N SER A 63 4.05 9.28 -8.59
CA SER A 63 3.76 9.81 -7.25
C SER A 63 2.24 9.98 -7.04
N ASN A 64 1.76 9.58 -5.87
CA ASN A 64 0.35 9.62 -5.44
C ASN A 64 -0.61 8.70 -6.20
N TYR A 65 -0.16 8.00 -7.23
CA TYR A 65 -1.00 7.04 -7.96
C TYR A 65 -1.13 5.71 -7.21
N VAL A 66 -2.05 4.86 -7.65
CA VAL A 66 -2.27 3.52 -7.09
C VAL A 66 -1.03 2.64 -7.30
N SER A 67 -0.58 1.96 -6.25
CA SER A 67 0.59 1.07 -6.32
C SER A 67 0.41 -0.06 -7.33
N PRO A 68 1.47 -0.49 -8.04
CA PRO A 68 1.41 -1.60 -8.98
C PRO A 68 1.34 -2.93 -8.23
N THR A 69 0.57 -3.88 -8.75
CA THR A 69 0.48 -5.25 -8.26
C THR A 69 0.96 -6.29 -9.27
N THR A 70 1.33 -5.85 -10.48
CA THR A 70 1.89 -6.68 -11.55
C THR A 70 3.01 -5.94 -12.27
N ALA A 71 3.88 -6.67 -12.98
CA ALA A 71 4.89 -6.08 -13.85
C ALA A 71 4.28 -5.21 -14.97
N GLN A 72 3.08 -5.59 -15.47
CA GLN A 72 2.38 -4.79 -16.47
C GLN A 72 1.99 -3.42 -15.93
N HIS A 73 1.48 -3.33 -14.68
CA HIS A 73 1.18 -2.05 -14.03
C HIS A 73 2.42 -1.13 -13.91
N VAL A 74 3.61 -1.71 -13.74
CA VAL A 74 4.88 -0.95 -13.74
C VAL A 74 5.18 -0.41 -15.13
N ARG A 75 5.09 -1.25 -16.17
CA ARG A 75 5.32 -0.86 -17.56
C ARG A 75 4.37 0.25 -17.99
N ASP A 76 3.08 0.12 -17.68
CA ASP A 76 2.04 1.10 -18.03
C ASP A 76 2.23 2.43 -17.29
N GLY A 77 2.65 2.35 -16.01
CA GLY A 77 2.81 3.54 -15.17
C GLY A 77 4.13 4.29 -15.37
N LEU A 78 5.23 3.59 -15.57
CA LEU A 78 6.56 4.18 -15.66
C LEU A 78 7.14 4.18 -17.09
N GLY A 79 6.77 3.21 -17.94
CA GLY A 79 7.26 3.14 -19.32
C GLY A 79 8.80 3.17 -19.39
N GLU A 80 9.32 4.05 -20.22
CA GLU A 80 10.77 4.23 -20.45
C GLU A 80 11.52 4.89 -19.27
N ARG A 81 10.82 5.23 -18.17
CA ARG A 81 11.46 5.79 -16.95
C ARG A 81 12.15 4.73 -16.10
N VAL A 82 12.04 3.46 -16.46
CA VAL A 82 12.77 2.34 -15.85
C VAL A 82 13.48 1.55 -16.91
N ASP A 83 14.73 1.20 -16.64
CA ASP A 83 15.58 0.47 -17.61
C ASP A 83 15.14 -0.99 -17.76
N SER A 84 14.64 -1.60 -16.70
CA SER A 84 14.26 -3.01 -16.68
C SER A 84 13.15 -3.29 -15.66
N VAL A 85 12.32 -4.26 -15.96
CA VAL A 85 11.31 -4.80 -15.04
C VAL A 85 11.55 -6.29 -14.89
N LEU A 86 11.92 -6.70 -13.68
CA LEU A 86 12.07 -8.10 -13.32
C LEU A 86 10.68 -8.64 -12.91
N ASP A 87 10.08 -9.45 -13.77
CA ASP A 87 8.74 -9.96 -13.56
C ASP A 87 8.76 -11.19 -12.64
N GLY A 88 8.27 -11.03 -11.43
CA GLY A 88 8.11 -12.10 -10.45
C GLY A 88 6.67 -12.61 -10.32
N GLY A 89 5.78 -12.19 -11.22
CA GLY A 89 4.35 -12.48 -11.13
C GLY A 89 3.57 -11.44 -10.30
N PRO A 90 2.28 -11.66 -10.07
CA PRO A 90 1.43 -10.74 -9.31
C PRO A 90 1.77 -10.74 -7.82
N CYS A 91 1.52 -9.61 -7.16
CA CYS A 91 1.71 -9.48 -5.72
C CYS A 91 0.70 -10.34 -4.96
N ALA A 92 1.18 -11.20 -4.06
CA ALA A 92 0.33 -12.08 -3.28
C ALA A 92 -0.52 -11.34 -2.23
N VAL A 93 0.06 -10.33 -1.56
CA VAL A 93 -0.63 -9.55 -0.50
C VAL A 93 -1.43 -8.39 -1.08
N GLY A 94 -0.94 -7.77 -2.17
CA GLY A 94 -1.61 -6.67 -2.87
C GLY A 94 -1.59 -5.31 -2.15
N LEU A 95 -1.36 -5.28 -0.85
CA LEU A 95 -1.21 -4.06 -0.05
C LEU A 95 0.25 -3.79 0.30
N GLU A 96 0.49 -2.56 0.72
CA GLU A 96 1.78 -2.13 1.24
C GLU A 96 2.15 -2.85 2.55
N SER A 97 3.45 -3.00 2.81
CA SER A 97 3.92 -3.56 4.08
C SER A 97 3.49 -2.71 5.27
N THR A 98 3.21 -3.35 6.40
CA THR A 98 3.10 -2.66 7.68
C THR A 98 4.44 -1.98 8.00
N VAL A 99 4.40 -0.71 8.39
CA VAL A 99 5.60 0.05 8.79
C VAL A 99 5.52 0.32 10.29
N VAL A 100 6.46 -0.24 11.06
CA VAL A 100 6.58 -0.01 12.49
C VAL A 100 7.87 0.77 12.79
N SER A 101 7.74 1.82 13.58
CA SER A 101 8.88 2.60 14.09
C SER A 101 9.34 2.05 15.44
N LEU A 102 10.65 1.84 15.57
CA LEU A 102 11.33 1.49 16.81
C LEU A 102 12.26 2.61 17.29
N LEU A 103 11.98 3.84 16.88
CA LEU A 103 12.80 5.01 17.23
C LEU A 103 12.53 5.51 18.66
N GLN A 104 11.40 5.12 19.23
CA GLN A 104 10.98 5.49 20.57
C GLN A 104 10.91 4.24 21.47
N GLU A 105 10.74 4.46 22.77
CA GLU A 105 10.61 3.38 23.74
C GLU A 105 9.39 2.50 23.46
N THR A 106 8.25 3.12 23.08
CA THR A 106 7.05 2.41 22.65
C THR A 106 7.06 2.28 21.12
N PRO A 107 6.98 1.04 20.57
CA PRO A 107 6.85 0.83 19.14
C PRO A 107 5.58 1.49 18.60
N LYS A 108 5.66 2.05 17.37
CA LYS A 108 4.54 2.75 16.76
C LYS A 108 4.34 2.33 15.31
N VAL A 109 3.12 1.93 14.95
CA VAL A 109 2.73 1.70 13.55
C VAL A 109 2.59 3.05 12.86
N LEU A 110 3.37 3.28 11.81
CA LEU A 110 3.30 4.47 10.96
C LEU A 110 2.38 4.27 9.76
N ARG A 111 2.29 3.03 9.27
CA ARG A 111 1.42 2.63 8.17
C ARG A 111 0.86 1.24 8.45
N PRO A 112 -0.47 1.05 8.44
CA PRO A 112 -1.07 -0.28 8.54
C PRO A 112 -0.80 -1.09 7.26
N GLY A 113 -0.84 -2.41 7.40
CA GLY A 113 -0.68 -3.39 6.32
C GLY A 113 -1.09 -4.78 6.83
N ALA A 114 -0.62 -5.83 6.19
CA ALA A 114 -1.00 -7.21 6.52
C ALA A 114 -0.60 -7.67 7.93
N ILE A 115 0.42 -7.05 8.54
CA ILE A 115 0.79 -7.32 9.94
C ILE A 115 0.01 -6.34 10.81
N THR A 116 -0.92 -6.84 11.63
CA THR A 116 -1.80 -6.01 12.47
C THR A 116 -1.10 -5.56 13.76
N ILE A 117 -1.69 -4.58 14.45
CA ILE A 117 -1.17 -4.10 15.75
C ILE A 117 -1.20 -5.23 16.76
N GLU A 118 -2.26 -6.01 16.81
CA GLU A 118 -2.44 -7.13 17.72
C GLU A 118 -1.35 -8.20 17.52
N MET A 119 -0.98 -8.50 16.26
CA MET A 119 0.12 -9.40 15.95
C MET A 119 1.46 -8.86 16.46
N LEU A 120 1.70 -7.56 16.28
CA LEU A 120 2.91 -6.91 16.78
C LEU A 120 2.97 -6.92 18.31
N GLU A 121 1.86 -6.61 18.99
CA GLU A 121 1.76 -6.64 20.45
C GLU A 121 2.01 -8.04 21.01
N ALA A 122 1.42 -9.06 20.38
CA ALA A 122 1.62 -10.46 20.77
C ALA A 122 3.10 -10.89 20.68
N ILE A 123 3.79 -10.48 19.61
CA ILE A 123 5.21 -10.82 19.40
C ILE A 123 6.15 -10.00 20.28
N LEU A 124 5.89 -8.71 20.40
CA LEU A 124 6.75 -7.80 21.16
C LEU A 124 6.55 -7.96 22.68
N GLY A 125 5.36 -8.39 23.11
CA GLY A 125 4.98 -8.46 24.52
C GLY A 125 4.84 -7.09 25.17
N THR A 126 4.45 -6.09 24.37
CA THR A 126 4.24 -4.71 24.84
C THR A 126 3.20 -4.02 23.96
N ARG A 127 2.62 -2.94 24.47
CA ARG A 127 1.71 -2.09 23.70
C ARG A 127 2.40 -1.52 22.45
N VAL A 128 1.67 -1.44 21.36
CA VAL A 128 2.08 -0.80 20.11
C VAL A 128 1.12 0.34 19.80
N GLU A 129 1.64 1.53 19.58
CA GLU A 129 0.83 2.68 19.21
C GLU A 129 0.34 2.54 17.76
N GLY A 130 -0.93 2.89 17.53
CA GLY A 130 -1.50 3.00 16.19
C GLY A 130 -0.99 4.24 15.42
N PRO A 131 -1.33 4.33 14.13
CA PRO A 131 -1.00 5.50 13.34
C PRO A 131 -1.68 6.74 13.93
N SER A 132 -0.94 7.85 14.04
CA SER A 132 -1.52 9.10 14.50
C SER A 132 -2.45 9.67 13.43
N SER A 133 -3.65 10.12 13.84
CA SER A 133 -4.61 10.80 12.98
C SER A 133 -4.16 12.23 12.54
N GLN A 134 -2.98 12.67 12.95
CA GLN A 134 -2.44 13.94 12.54
C GLN A 134 -2.13 13.93 11.05
N LYS A 135 -2.86 14.77 10.30
CA LYS A 135 -2.54 15.07 8.89
C LYS A 135 -1.08 15.50 8.80
N ALA A 136 -0.38 14.98 7.80
CA ALA A 136 0.97 15.44 7.50
C ALA A 136 0.98 16.97 7.41
N VAL A 137 1.79 17.61 8.24
CA VAL A 137 2.05 19.07 8.13
C VAL A 137 2.98 19.23 6.94
N GLU A 138 2.59 20.05 5.96
CA GLU A 138 3.45 20.38 4.83
C GLU A 138 4.79 20.94 5.33
N GLY A 139 5.90 20.34 4.82
CA GLY A 139 7.26 20.79 5.14
C GLY A 139 8.03 19.94 6.17
N LEU A 140 7.40 18.95 6.80
CA LEU A 140 8.14 18.01 7.66
C LEU A 140 8.56 16.75 6.87
N THR A 141 9.81 16.30 7.08
CA THR A 141 10.30 15.03 6.52
C THR A 141 9.44 13.89 7.07
N LEU A 142 8.64 13.28 6.21
CA LEU A 142 7.76 12.18 6.59
C LEU A 142 8.58 10.92 6.87
N HIS A 143 8.39 10.31 8.04
CA HIS A 143 9.10 9.10 8.44
C HIS A 143 8.63 7.83 7.68
N SER A 144 7.55 7.93 6.89
CA SER A 144 7.04 6.83 6.07
C SER A 144 6.29 7.35 4.84
N PRO A 145 6.41 6.69 3.66
CA PRO A 145 5.50 6.91 2.52
C PRO A 145 4.05 6.58 2.93
N GLY A 146 3.07 7.24 2.30
CA GLY A 146 1.65 6.99 2.56
C GLY A 146 0.97 7.94 3.54
N LEU A 147 1.70 8.91 4.10
CA LEU A 147 1.16 9.91 5.04
C LEU A 147 0.65 11.19 4.38
N LEU A 148 0.72 11.30 3.05
CA LEU A 148 0.23 12.45 2.31
C LEU A 148 -1.31 12.49 2.29
N ALA A 149 -1.90 13.67 2.27
CA ALA A 149 -3.35 13.87 2.21
C ALA A 149 -4.01 13.27 0.96
N LYS A 150 -3.26 13.13 -0.14
CA LYS A 150 -3.64 12.42 -1.36
C LYS A 150 -2.57 11.37 -1.66
N HIS A 151 -2.90 10.10 -1.45
CA HIS A 151 -2.02 8.96 -1.72
C HIS A 151 -2.86 7.77 -2.19
N TYR A 152 -2.28 6.89 -3.03
CA TYR A 152 -2.98 5.73 -3.63
C TYR A 152 -4.26 6.11 -4.39
N SER A 153 -4.26 7.28 -5.01
CA SER A 153 -5.46 7.84 -5.64
C SER A 153 -5.48 7.52 -7.13
N PRO A 154 -6.51 6.85 -7.66
CA PRO A 154 -6.71 6.76 -9.10
C PRO A 154 -6.99 8.15 -9.69
N ARG A 155 -6.89 8.28 -11.01
CA ARG A 155 -7.22 9.51 -11.76
C ARG A 155 -8.71 9.80 -11.66
N THR A 156 -9.52 8.76 -11.82
CA THR A 156 -10.98 8.81 -11.67
C THR A 156 -11.34 9.04 -10.22
N LYS A 157 -12.25 9.97 -9.96
CA LYS A 157 -12.72 10.26 -8.60
C LYS A 157 -13.37 9.03 -7.97
N VAL A 158 -12.97 8.69 -6.74
CA VAL A 158 -13.60 7.65 -5.94
C VAL A 158 -14.43 8.30 -4.84
N VAL A 159 -15.64 7.80 -4.63
CA VAL A 159 -16.53 8.20 -3.54
C VAL A 159 -17.05 6.98 -2.82
N LEU A 160 -17.24 7.09 -1.51
CA LEU A 160 -17.90 6.06 -0.73
C LEU A 160 -19.42 6.14 -0.93
N ARG A 161 -20.06 5.00 -1.00
CA ARG A 161 -21.54 4.90 -1.13
C ARG A 161 -22.25 5.68 -0.04
N SER A 162 -21.78 5.57 1.21
CA SER A 162 -22.35 6.27 2.37
C SER A 162 -22.29 7.79 2.26
N SER A 163 -21.38 8.33 1.46
CA SER A 163 -21.26 9.78 1.21
C SER A 163 -22.25 10.30 0.16
N LEU A 164 -22.99 9.41 -0.53
CA LEU A 164 -23.96 9.75 -1.56
C LEU A 164 -25.37 9.80 -0.96
N SER A 165 -25.97 10.98 -0.90
CA SER A 165 -27.34 11.19 -0.45
C SER A 165 -28.38 11.02 -1.56
N ASP A 166 -27.97 11.18 -2.82
CA ASP A 166 -28.84 11.10 -3.98
C ASP A 166 -28.11 10.48 -5.18
N PHE A 167 -28.67 9.40 -5.70
CA PHE A 167 -28.13 8.71 -6.87
C PHE A 167 -28.65 9.27 -8.22
N SER A 168 -29.64 10.18 -8.20
CA SER A 168 -30.22 10.74 -9.42
C SER A 168 -29.30 11.72 -10.16
N GLN A 169 -28.29 12.26 -9.45
CA GLN A 169 -27.35 13.25 -9.99
C GLN A 169 -25.99 12.63 -10.36
N LEU A 170 -25.90 11.32 -10.41
CA LEU A 170 -24.66 10.64 -10.78
C LEU A 170 -24.32 10.85 -12.25
N PRO A 171 -23.03 10.92 -12.63
CA PRO A 171 -22.60 11.03 -14.02
C PRO A 171 -22.90 9.75 -14.81
N PRO A 172 -22.87 9.79 -16.16
CA PRO A 172 -23.32 8.65 -16.99
C PRO A 172 -22.38 7.45 -16.97
N ARG A 173 -21.09 7.64 -16.71
CA ARG A 173 -20.08 6.56 -16.76
C ARG A 173 -19.58 6.21 -15.37
N ILE A 174 -20.31 5.35 -14.67
CA ILE A 174 -20.01 4.95 -13.30
C ILE A 174 -19.39 3.56 -13.28
N GLY A 175 -18.28 3.44 -12.53
CA GLY A 175 -17.75 2.16 -12.08
C GLY A 175 -18.10 1.89 -10.64
N VAL A 176 -18.14 0.62 -10.26
CA VAL A 176 -18.42 0.21 -8.88
C VAL A 176 -17.35 -0.75 -8.39
N LEU A 177 -16.83 -0.47 -7.21
CA LEU A 177 -15.91 -1.33 -6.45
C LEU A 177 -16.66 -1.94 -5.29
N LEU A 178 -16.77 -3.27 -5.23
CA LEU A 178 -17.55 -3.98 -4.23
C LEU A 178 -16.64 -4.70 -3.23
N PHE A 179 -16.82 -4.38 -1.95
CA PHE A 179 -16.31 -5.14 -0.81
C PHE A 179 -17.33 -6.16 -0.30
N SER A 180 -18.61 -5.92 -0.57
CA SER A 180 -19.73 -6.71 -0.08
C SER A 180 -20.59 -7.25 -1.22
N SER A 181 -21.75 -7.84 -0.86
CA SER A 181 -22.78 -8.30 -1.78
C SER A 181 -23.75 -7.19 -2.23
N TRP A 182 -23.43 -5.92 -2.00
CA TRP A 182 -24.28 -4.80 -2.40
C TRP A 182 -24.53 -4.80 -3.91
N LYS A 183 -25.76 -4.49 -4.30
CA LYS A 183 -26.16 -4.33 -5.70
C LYS A 183 -26.50 -2.88 -5.98
N PRO A 184 -25.78 -2.22 -6.91
CA PRO A 184 -26.08 -0.84 -7.31
C PRO A 184 -27.51 -0.71 -7.85
N GLN A 185 -28.21 0.36 -7.45
CA GLN A 185 -29.55 0.71 -7.93
C GLN A 185 -29.52 1.75 -9.08
N PHE A 186 -28.36 1.90 -9.72
CA PHE A 186 -28.14 2.79 -10.86
C PHE A 186 -27.36 2.05 -11.95
N PRO A 187 -27.43 2.53 -13.23
CA PRO A 187 -26.67 1.94 -14.31
C PRO A 187 -25.16 2.02 -14.06
N THR A 188 -24.46 0.93 -14.29
CA THR A 188 -23.00 0.85 -14.15
C THR A 188 -22.34 0.44 -15.44
N VAL A 189 -21.20 1.07 -15.79
CA VAL A 189 -20.37 0.70 -16.94
C VAL A 189 -19.55 -0.52 -16.62
N LYS A 190 -18.99 -0.55 -15.39
CA LYS A 190 -18.12 -1.63 -14.93
C LYS A 190 -18.28 -1.85 -13.43
N THR A 191 -18.34 -3.10 -13.01
CA THR A 191 -18.39 -3.50 -11.59
C THR A 191 -17.25 -4.50 -11.33
N VAL A 192 -16.48 -4.25 -10.29
CA VAL A 192 -15.40 -5.14 -9.84
C VAL A 192 -15.66 -5.51 -8.39
N ALA A 193 -15.87 -6.81 -8.14
CA ALA A 193 -15.97 -7.34 -6.79
C ALA A 193 -14.60 -7.80 -6.29
N LEU A 194 -14.24 -7.42 -5.07
CA LEU A 194 -12.95 -7.75 -4.47
C LEU A 194 -12.93 -9.16 -3.90
N SER A 195 -14.03 -9.62 -3.31
CA SER A 195 -14.21 -11.01 -2.87
C SER A 195 -15.65 -11.43 -3.09
N SER A 196 -15.87 -12.71 -3.35
CA SER A 196 -17.21 -13.30 -3.46
C SER A 196 -17.80 -13.74 -2.11
N CYS A 197 -16.96 -13.89 -1.09
CA CYS A 197 -17.32 -14.39 0.24
C CYS A 197 -16.92 -13.44 1.39
N GLY A 198 -16.39 -12.24 1.07
CA GLY A 198 -15.93 -11.29 2.08
C GLY A 198 -14.58 -11.62 2.71
N ASP A 199 -13.77 -12.46 2.05
CA ASP A 199 -12.42 -12.77 2.51
C ASP A 199 -11.53 -11.54 2.43
N LEU A 200 -11.01 -11.08 3.57
CA LEU A 200 -10.21 -9.87 3.68
C LEU A 200 -8.81 -10.02 3.05
N GLU A 201 -8.26 -11.21 2.98
CA GLU A 201 -6.98 -11.46 2.32
C GLU A 201 -7.16 -11.34 0.79
N GLU A 202 -8.26 -11.88 0.24
CA GLU A 202 -8.63 -11.72 -1.16
C GLU A 202 -8.91 -10.24 -1.49
N VAL A 203 -9.66 -9.55 -0.63
CA VAL A 203 -9.93 -8.11 -0.75
C VAL A 203 -8.61 -7.32 -0.83
N ALA A 204 -7.70 -7.57 0.10
CA ALA A 204 -6.40 -6.91 0.15
C ALA A 204 -5.58 -7.16 -1.13
N ALA A 205 -5.50 -8.42 -1.57
CA ALA A 205 -4.75 -8.82 -2.75
C ALA A 205 -5.27 -8.15 -4.05
N ARG A 206 -6.57 -7.91 -4.15
CA ARG A 206 -7.23 -7.41 -5.36
C ARG A 206 -7.45 -5.90 -5.39
N LEU A 207 -7.44 -5.22 -4.25
CA LEU A 207 -7.85 -3.81 -4.14
C LEU A 207 -7.15 -2.88 -5.13
N PHE A 208 -5.81 -2.86 -5.16
CA PHE A 208 -5.07 -1.97 -6.05
C PHE A 208 -5.22 -2.35 -7.53
N GLY A 209 -5.29 -3.66 -7.83
CA GLY A 209 -5.57 -4.14 -9.18
C GLY A 209 -6.94 -3.69 -9.67
N ALA A 210 -7.98 -3.84 -8.85
CA ALA A 210 -9.35 -3.44 -9.14
C ALA A 210 -9.49 -1.91 -9.32
N LEU A 211 -8.83 -1.11 -8.49
CA LEU A 211 -8.81 0.34 -8.65
C LEU A 211 -8.17 0.76 -10.00
N ARG A 212 -7.08 0.11 -10.41
CA ARG A 212 -6.47 0.36 -11.72
C ARG A 212 -7.38 -0.08 -12.86
N GLU A 213 -7.99 -1.25 -12.74
CA GLU A 213 -8.93 -1.78 -13.74
C GLU A 213 -10.14 -0.85 -13.97
N LEU A 214 -10.66 -0.26 -12.89
CA LEU A 214 -11.73 0.73 -12.97
C LEU A 214 -11.22 2.07 -13.53
N ASP A 215 -10.04 2.52 -13.10
CA ASP A 215 -9.44 3.79 -13.56
C ASP A 215 -9.16 3.80 -15.07
N ASP A 216 -8.81 2.65 -15.64
CA ASP A 216 -8.54 2.48 -17.07
C ASP A 216 -9.80 2.28 -17.90
N ALA A 217 -10.98 2.14 -17.28
CA ALA A 217 -12.26 1.94 -18.00
C ALA A 217 -12.88 3.24 -18.52
N GLY A 218 -12.22 4.40 -18.39
CA GLY A 218 -12.70 5.69 -18.90
C GLY A 218 -13.97 6.16 -18.19
N LEU A 219 -14.03 6.01 -16.88
CA LEU A 219 -15.19 6.35 -16.05
C LEU A 219 -15.13 7.81 -15.59
N ASP A 220 -16.31 8.36 -15.31
CA ASP A 220 -16.43 9.69 -14.68
C ASP A 220 -16.35 9.62 -13.16
N LEU A 221 -16.78 8.48 -12.59
CA LEU A 221 -16.86 8.26 -11.14
C LEU A 221 -16.70 6.77 -10.81
N ILE A 222 -16.02 6.49 -9.73
CA ILE A 222 -16.01 5.18 -9.08
C ILE A 222 -16.75 5.29 -7.75
N VAL A 223 -17.78 4.48 -7.57
CA VAL A 223 -18.52 4.35 -6.30
C VAL A 223 -18.03 3.08 -5.61
N SER A 224 -17.57 3.22 -4.37
CA SER A 224 -17.15 2.09 -3.55
C SER A 224 -18.13 1.89 -2.40
N ASP A 225 -18.52 0.66 -2.12
CA ASP A 225 -19.10 0.34 -0.82
C ASP A 225 -18.01 0.30 0.26
N GLU A 226 -18.41 0.21 1.51
CA GLU A 226 -17.50 0.14 2.64
C GLU A 226 -17.17 -1.31 2.98
N CYS A 227 -15.97 -1.53 3.49
CA CYS A 227 -15.60 -2.76 4.18
C CYS A 227 -16.12 -2.66 5.62
N GLU A 228 -17.09 -3.51 5.98
CA GLU A 228 -17.67 -3.60 7.33
C GLU A 228 -16.76 -4.42 8.26
#